data_957e32064df096957aca9ae8bba76eb2
#
_entry.id   957e32064df096957aca9ae8bba76eb2
#
_cell.length_a   1.000
_cell.length_b   1.000
_cell.length_c   1.000
_cell.angle_alpha   90.00
_cell.angle_beta   90.00
_cell.angle_gamma   90.00
#
_symmetry.space_group_name_H-M   'P 1'
#
loop_
_entity.id
_entity.type
_entity.pdbx_description
1 polymer ?
#
loop_
_entity_poly.entity_id
_entity_poly.type
_entity_poly.pdbx_seq_one_letter_code
_entity_poly.pdbx_strand_id
1 'polypeptide(L)'
;MLGKLNINKIQSLLFLLLVSNVFSQGNKTFRFGISIDNDSFTSVVNDKYYTAGTTIFVNYVSKNSHENRKIVKGFSLFQKIFNPAWVKSENIEYHNRPYAGLLVGEHEVTRFYKSDFVWKTQYQIGFVGPNSFAEEFQEWMHTTFNFGKVYGWKNQMQNAFVIQYNTTLVKPFLRSSKNEKYDFYWKSSIEAGTAFNSINSGFLLRVSLKNKIQNLNESNFFPSFSGKKEFYLFFNPEVNLQIYDATIQGSMFSKNSPLTYGIIPVRFRMNAGINYDYESLHLKYGFHYTTNEVSKSTATGYYYGTLSLAYDFK
;
A
#
# COMPACT_ATOMS: atom_id res chain seq x y z
N MET A 1 -17.16 39.44 10.82
CA MET A 1 -16.14 39.12 9.81
C MET A 1 -15.28 37.97 10.33
N LEU A 2 -15.71 36.75 10.16
CA LEU A 2 -14.87 35.55 10.45
C LEU A 2 -14.19 35.19 9.13
N GLY A 3 -12.88 35.43 9.06
CA GLY A 3 -12.08 35.13 7.88
C GLY A 3 -12.17 33.66 7.50
N LYS A 4 -12.44 33.39 6.22
CA LYS A 4 -12.35 32.03 5.65
C LYS A 4 -10.99 31.45 6.02
N LEU A 5 -10.98 30.51 6.97
CA LEU A 5 -9.77 29.73 7.26
C LEU A 5 -9.36 28.99 5.98
N ASN A 6 -8.18 29.33 5.50
CA ASN A 6 -7.66 28.78 4.26
C ASN A 6 -7.26 27.31 4.53
N ILE A 7 -8.04 26.37 4.01
CA ILE A 7 -7.89 24.93 4.21
C ILE A 7 -6.43 24.48 3.93
N ASN A 8 -5.78 25.09 2.94
CA ASN A 8 -4.38 24.81 2.61
C ASN A 8 -3.39 25.18 3.76
N LYS A 9 -3.71 26.23 4.53
CA LYS A 9 -2.88 26.61 5.70
C LYS A 9 -3.09 25.65 6.88
N ILE A 10 -4.29 25.13 7.05
CA ILE A 10 -4.58 24.14 8.11
C ILE A 10 -3.91 22.80 7.78
N GLN A 11 -3.96 22.36 6.53
CA GLN A 11 -3.29 21.16 6.07
C GLN A 11 -1.78 21.27 6.20
N SER A 12 -1.18 22.40 5.82
CA SER A 12 0.24 22.68 6.01
C SER A 12 0.63 22.72 7.49
N LEU A 13 -0.21 23.29 8.34
CA LEU A 13 0.01 23.36 9.78
C LEU A 13 -0.09 21.98 10.45
N LEU A 14 -1.07 21.17 10.06
CA LEU A 14 -1.21 19.79 10.53
C LEU A 14 -0.03 18.90 10.07
N PHE A 15 0.42 19.07 8.84
CA PHE A 15 1.61 18.39 8.33
C PHE A 15 2.88 18.83 9.10
N LEU A 16 3.06 20.12 9.33
CA LEU A 16 4.17 20.66 10.14
C LEU A 16 4.12 20.18 11.60
N LEU A 17 2.94 20.08 12.21
CA LEU A 17 2.77 19.58 13.57
C LEU A 17 3.04 18.07 13.67
N LEU A 18 2.66 17.28 12.67
CA LEU A 18 3.01 15.86 12.60
C LEU A 18 4.53 15.67 12.45
N VAL A 19 5.16 16.45 11.58
CA VAL A 19 6.61 16.43 11.35
C VAL A 19 7.37 16.91 12.60
N SER A 20 6.95 17.99 13.26
CA SER A 20 7.64 18.55 14.42
C SER A 20 7.66 17.61 15.64
N ASN A 21 6.61 16.80 15.85
CA ASN A 21 6.59 15.80 16.90
C ASN A 21 7.56 14.62 16.64
N VAL A 22 7.89 14.35 15.38
CA VAL A 22 8.89 13.33 15.01
C VAL A 22 10.33 13.85 15.29
N PHE A 23 10.59 15.13 15.07
CA PHE A 23 11.90 15.76 15.29
C PHE A 23 12.23 16.11 16.75
N SER A 24 11.23 16.18 17.63
CA SER A 24 11.39 16.60 19.04
C SER A 24 12.09 15.57 19.94
N GLN A 25 12.46 14.39 19.45
CA GLN A 25 13.06 13.33 20.27
C GLN A 25 14.49 13.04 19.82
N GLY A 26 15.47 13.72 20.40
CA GLY A 26 16.90 13.69 20.07
C GLY A 26 17.48 12.31 19.71
N ASN A 27 18.47 12.29 18.81
CA ASN A 27 19.33 11.20 18.32
C ASN A 27 18.62 9.88 17.89
N LYS A 28 17.42 9.94 17.30
CA LYS A 28 16.75 8.75 16.79
C LYS A 28 16.83 8.71 15.28
N THR A 29 17.37 7.61 14.76
CA THR A 29 17.27 7.29 13.34
C THR A 29 15.80 7.12 12.97
N PHE A 30 15.32 7.89 12.01
CA PHE A 30 14.00 7.73 11.42
C PHE A 30 14.10 7.63 9.90
N ARG A 31 13.17 6.92 9.31
CA ARG A 31 13.03 6.79 7.85
C ARG A 31 11.86 7.64 7.39
N PHE A 32 12.08 8.44 6.36
CA PHE A 32 11.03 9.05 5.58
C PHE A 32 11.03 8.44 4.18
N GLY A 33 9.84 8.21 3.63
CA GLY A 33 9.73 7.67 2.28
C GLY A 33 8.41 8.02 1.60
N ILE A 34 8.43 7.85 0.29
CA ILE A 34 7.29 7.97 -0.61
C ILE A 34 7.21 6.73 -1.49
N SER A 35 5.99 6.27 -1.75
CA SER A 35 5.70 5.19 -2.68
C SER A 35 4.61 5.63 -3.63
N ILE A 36 4.79 5.41 -4.92
CA ILE A 36 3.84 5.76 -5.96
C ILE A 36 3.49 4.50 -6.72
N ASP A 37 2.20 4.20 -6.77
CA ASP A 37 1.65 3.12 -7.57
C ASP A 37 1.04 3.72 -8.83
N ASN A 38 1.29 3.10 -9.98
CA ASN A 38 0.64 3.50 -11.22
C ASN A 38 0.62 2.33 -12.20
N ASP A 39 -0.49 2.17 -12.93
CA ASP A 39 -0.62 1.18 -14.00
C ASP A 39 0.29 1.49 -15.20
N SER A 40 0.57 2.78 -15.47
CA SER A 40 1.49 3.21 -16.53
C SER A 40 2.95 2.79 -16.31
N PHE A 41 3.34 2.44 -15.08
CA PHE A 41 4.70 1.90 -14.82
C PHE A 41 4.90 0.48 -15.34
N THR A 42 3.85 -0.16 -15.81
CA THR A 42 3.89 -1.51 -16.37
C THR A 42 3.45 -1.57 -17.82
N SER A 43 2.49 -0.71 -18.25
CA SER A 43 1.98 -0.64 -19.61
C SER A 43 1.16 0.62 -19.82
N VAL A 44 1.38 1.29 -20.95
CA VAL A 44 0.60 2.48 -21.38
C VAL A 44 -0.84 2.17 -21.81
N VAL A 45 -1.25 0.90 -21.86
CA VAL A 45 -2.52 0.47 -22.47
C VAL A 45 -3.58 0.06 -21.44
N ASN A 46 -3.23 -0.11 -20.17
CA ASN A 46 -4.10 -0.73 -19.15
C ASN A 46 -4.52 0.22 -18.04
N ASP A 47 -5.19 1.33 -18.38
CA ASP A 47 -5.84 2.19 -17.40
C ASP A 47 -7.11 1.51 -16.84
N LYS A 48 -6.94 0.50 -15.95
CA LYS A 48 -8.07 -0.21 -15.38
C LYS A 48 -7.81 -0.78 -14.01
N TYR A 49 -8.82 -0.65 -13.23
CA TYR A 49 -9.17 -1.04 -11.89
C TYR A 49 -8.36 -0.31 -10.83
N TYR A 50 -7.19 -0.72 -10.46
CA TYR A 50 -6.32 0.07 -9.60
C TYR A 50 -5.39 0.92 -10.44
N THR A 51 -5.71 2.20 -10.58
CA THR A 51 -5.03 3.10 -11.53
C THR A 51 -3.82 3.78 -10.91
N ALA A 52 -3.97 4.31 -9.68
CA ALA A 52 -2.92 5.06 -9.02
C ALA A 52 -3.03 4.97 -7.50
N GLY A 53 -1.91 5.17 -6.85
CA GLY A 53 -1.82 5.33 -5.41
C GLY A 53 -0.58 6.11 -5.01
N THR A 54 -0.69 6.83 -3.91
CA THR A 54 0.43 7.55 -3.31
C THR A 54 0.46 7.27 -1.82
N THR A 55 1.63 6.91 -1.31
CA THR A 55 1.87 6.69 0.12
C THR A 55 3.03 7.54 0.57
N ILE A 56 2.85 8.30 1.63
CA ILE A 56 3.93 9.01 2.35
C ILE A 56 4.04 8.33 3.71
N PHE A 57 5.25 8.00 4.14
CA PHE A 57 5.44 7.27 5.38
C PHE A 57 6.66 7.72 6.17
N VAL A 58 6.59 7.52 7.47
CA VAL A 58 7.71 7.65 8.40
C VAL A 58 7.80 6.40 9.26
N ASN A 59 9.03 5.92 9.50
CA ASN A 59 9.28 4.81 10.41
C ASN A 59 10.37 5.19 11.41
N TYR A 60 10.38 4.57 12.59
CA TYR A 60 11.41 4.73 13.61
C TYR A 60 11.52 3.49 14.50
N VAL A 61 12.71 3.28 15.06
CA VAL A 61 12.94 2.19 16.01
C VAL A 61 12.35 2.56 17.37
N SER A 62 11.52 1.71 17.92
CA SER A 62 10.89 1.94 19.23
C SER A 62 11.89 1.76 20.36
N LYS A 63 11.77 2.59 21.42
CA LYS A 63 12.53 2.42 22.68
C LYS A 63 12.25 1.09 23.37
N ASN A 64 11.11 0.46 23.11
CA ASN A 64 10.71 -0.84 23.66
C ASN A 64 11.32 -2.03 22.89
N SER A 65 12.32 -1.78 22.07
CA SER A 65 13.10 -2.86 21.44
C SER A 65 14.01 -3.51 22.49
N HIS A 66 14.05 -4.85 22.49
CA HIS A 66 14.88 -5.65 23.38
C HIS A 66 15.80 -6.52 22.55
N GLU A 67 16.81 -7.12 23.17
CA GLU A 67 17.80 -7.96 22.51
C GLU A 67 17.18 -9.07 21.66
N ASN A 68 16.08 -9.68 22.10
CA ASN A 68 15.39 -10.76 21.39
C ASN A 68 14.29 -10.28 20.42
N ARG A 69 13.96 -8.99 20.42
CA ARG A 69 12.87 -8.44 19.63
C ARG A 69 13.08 -6.96 19.30
N LYS A 70 13.37 -6.65 18.06
CA LYS A 70 13.37 -5.27 17.57
C LYS A 70 11.95 -4.85 17.19
N ILE A 71 11.54 -3.66 17.58
CA ILE A 71 10.24 -3.08 17.27
C ILE A 71 10.45 -1.80 16.47
N VAL A 72 9.87 -1.77 15.28
CA VAL A 72 9.79 -0.57 14.44
C VAL A 72 8.34 -0.13 14.38
N LYS A 73 8.11 1.15 14.60
CA LYS A 73 6.81 1.79 14.45
C LYS A 73 6.82 2.71 13.25
N GLY A 74 5.66 2.89 12.63
CA GLY A 74 5.50 3.78 11.50
C GLY A 74 4.15 4.46 11.48
N PHE A 75 4.10 5.57 10.75
CA PHE A 75 2.88 6.25 10.36
C PHE A 75 2.92 6.45 8.86
N SER A 76 1.79 6.27 8.21
CA SER A 76 1.62 6.58 6.80
C SER A 76 0.29 7.24 6.52
N LEU A 77 0.28 8.02 5.45
CA LEU A 77 -0.92 8.51 4.79
C LEU A 77 -0.89 7.99 3.37
N PHE A 78 -1.93 7.30 2.96
CA PHE A 78 -2.02 6.82 1.59
C PHE A 78 -3.38 7.09 0.97
N GLN A 79 -3.33 7.37 -0.33
CA GLN A 79 -4.50 7.50 -1.18
C GLN A 79 -4.43 6.44 -2.28
N LYS A 80 -5.58 5.84 -2.62
CA LYS A 80 -5.73 4.88 -3.72
C LYS A 80 -6.89 5.27 -4.59
N ILE A 81 -6.73 5.11 -5.91
CA ILE A 81 -7.70 5.45 -6.93
C ILE A 81 -8.08 4.20 -7.70
N PHE A 82 -9.37 3.96 -7.82
CA PHE A 82 -9.93 2.83 -8.55
C PHE A 82 -10.91 3.33 -9.61
N ASN A 83 -10.69 2.90 -10.85
CA ASN A 83 -11.50 3.27 -12.01
C ASN A 83 -12.11 2.03 -12.68
N PRO A 84 -13.21 2.16 -13.43
CA PRO A 84 -13.61 1.14 -14.39
C PRO A 84 -12.60 1.03 -15.54
N ALA A 85 -12.69 -0.03 -16.33
CA ALA A 85 -11.83 -0.19 -17.50
C ALA A 85 -12.06 0.86 -18.61
N TRP A 86 -13.21 1.52 -18.60
CA TRP A 86 -13.56 2.56 -19.54
C TRP A 86 -13.86 3.87 -18.82
N VAL A 87 -12.90 4.78 -18.82
CA VAL A 87 -12.96 6.05 -18.09
C VAL A 87 -13.49 7.23 -18.92
N LYS A 88 -13.82 7.01 -20.21
CA LYS A 88 -14.25 8.06 -21.15
C LYS A 88 -15.77 8.21 -21.26
N SER A 89 -16.56 7.65 -20.36
CA SER A 89 -18.02 7.74 -20.38
C SER A 89 -18.58 8.06 -19.00
N GLU A 90 -19.58 8.93 -18.97
CA GLU A 90 -20.39 9.17 -17.77
C GLU A 90 -21.53 8.16 -17.60
N ASN A 91 -21.84 7.39 -18.64
CA ASN A 91 -22.88 6.40 -18.58
C ASN A 91 -22.44 5.22 -17.70
N ILE A 92 -23.16 5.01 -16.61
CA ILE A 92 -22.90 3.98 -15.60
C ILE A 92 -22.91 2.56 -16.15
N GLU A 93 -23.59 2.31 -17.27
CA GLU A 93 -23.68 0.99 -17.92
C GLU A 93 -22.32 0.54 -18.47
N TYR A 94 -21.42 1.46 -18.80
CA TYR A 94 -20.07 1.16 -19.27
C TYR A 94 -19.07 0.94 -18.12
N HIS A 95 -19.47 1.16 -16.87
CA HIS A 95 -18.60 1.01 -15.72
C HIS A 95 -18.64 -0.43 -15.20
N ASN A 96 -17.68 -1.24 -15.58
CA ASN A 96 -17.54 -2.62 -15.12
C ASN A 96 -16.90 -2.75 -13.73
N ARG A 97 -16.57 -1.64 -13.08
CA ARG A 97 -16.16 -1.44 -11.70
C ARG A 97 -16.62 -0.06 -11.24
N PRO A 98 -16.98 0.14 -9.98
CA PRO A 98 -17.24 1.48 -9.49
C PRO A 98 -15.98 2.34 -9.47
N TYR A 99 -16.14 3.65 -9.67
CA TYR A 99 -15.15 4.62 -9.24
C TYR A 99 -15.11 4.63 -7.71
N ALA A 100 -13.92 4.56 -7.16
CA ALA A 100 -13.73 4.67 -5.73
C ALA A 100 -12.39 5.30 -5.40
N GLY A 101 -12.39 6.26 -4.51
CA GLY A 101 -11.20 6.73 -3.83
C GLY A 101 -11.12 6.14 -2.43
N LEU A 102 -9.91 5.96 -1.94
CA LEU A 102 -9.60 5.54 -0.57
C LEU A 102 -8.50 6.44 -0.03
N LEU A 103 -8.74 7.13 1.08
CA LEU A 103 -7.73 7.90 1.82
C LEU A 103 -7.65 7.39 3.24
N VAL A 104 -6.45 6.98 3.67
CA VAL A 104 -6.24 6.33 4.96
C VAL A 104 -4.98 6.83 5.65
N GLY A 105 -5.14 7.21 6.91
CA GLY A 105 -4.05 7.30 7.87
C GLY A 105 -3.82 5.96 8.56
N GLU A 106 -2.58 5.53 8.62
CA GLU A 106 -2.18 4.24 9.18
C GLU A 106 -1.12 4.41 10.28
N HIS A 107 -1.25 3.63 11.35
CA HIS A 107 -0.20 3.35 12.32
C HIS A 107 0.22 1.90 12.22
N GLU A 108 1.51 1.64 11.97
CA GLU A 108 2.07 0.29 11.90
C GLU A 108 3.04 -0.01 13.03
N VAL A 109 3.08 -1.28 13.42
CA VAL A 109 4.07 -1.83 14.35
C VAL A 109 4.63 -3.12 13.78
N THR A 110 5.90 -3.11 13.41
CA THR A 110 6.63 -4.28 12.92
C THR A 110 7.54 -4.82 14.01
N ARG A 111 7.39 -6.09 14.34
CA ARG A 111 8.17 -6.81 15.35
C ARG A 111 9.05 -7.83 14.65
N PHE A 112 10.36 -7.67 14.82
CA PHE A 112 11.37 -8.57 14.29
C PHE A 112 11.92 -9.43 15.43
N TYR A 113 11.86 -10.73 15.27
CA TYR A 113 12.36 -11.71 16.26
C TYR A 113 13.69 -12.31 15.82
N LYS A 114 14.53 -12.74 16.75
CA LYS A 114 15.82 -13.42 16.46
C LYS A 114 15.66 -14.67 15.60
N SER A 115 14.51 -15.33 15.68
CA SER A 115 14.15 -16.49 14.83
C SER A 115 13.89 -16.14 13.36
N ASP A 116 14.13 -14.89 12.96
CA ASP A 116 13.79 -14.34 11.63
C ASP A 116 12.28 -14.34 11.34
N PHE A 117 11.46 -14.48 12.37
CA PHE A 117 10.03 -14.30 12.30
C PHE A 117 9.71 -12.81 12.35
N VAL A 118 8.79 -12.36 11.48
CA VAL A 118 8.30 -10.99 11.46
C VAL A 118 6.80 -10.98 11.69
N TRP A 119 6.37 -10.13 12.60
CA TRP A 119 4.98 -9.84 12.86
C TRP A 119 4.69 -8.36 12.69
N LYS A 120 3.89 -8.01 11.69
CA LYS A 120 3.45 -6.64 11.40
C LYS A 120 1.97 -6.49 11.74
N THR A 121 1.62 -5.41 12.43
CA THR A 121 0.24 -5.02 12.72
C THR A 121 0.01 -3.59 12.25
N GLN A 122 -1.17 -3.31 11.71
CA GLN A 122 -1.53 -2.01 11.14
C GLN A 122 -2.93 -1.64 11.61
N TYR A 123 -3.09 -0.41 12.06
CA TYR A 123 -4.34 0.21 12.47
C TYR A 123 -4.61 1.38 11.54
N GLN A 124 -5.78 1.40 10.92
CA GLN A 124 -6.09 2.34 9.87
C GLN A 124 -7.41 3.05 10.15
N ILE A 125 -7.46 4.34 9.81
CA ILE A 125 -8.65 5.17 9.86
C ILE A 125 -8.70 6.04 8.61
N GLY A 126 -9.89 6.23 8.03
CA GLY A 126 -10.00 7.01 6.80
C GLY A 126 -11.37 6.99 6.18
N PHE A 127 -11.40 7.13 4.85
CA PHE A 127 -12.63 7.20 4.07
C PHE A 127 -12.49 6.49 2.73
N VAL A 128 -13.56 5.83 2.30
CA VAL A 128 -13.82 5.48 0.90
C VAL A 128 -14.82 6.51 0.35
N GLY A 129 -14.69 6.85 -0.94
CA GLY A 129 -15.62 7.76 -1.65
C GLY A 129 -15.13 9.21 -1.71
N PRO A 130 -16.02 10.22 -1.90
CA PRO A 130 -15.65 11.62 -2.12
C PRO A 130 -14.68 12.20 -1.09
N ASN A 131 -14.84 11.86 0.19
CA ASN A 131 -13.93 12.33 1.24
C ASN A 131 -12.48 11.80 1.12
N SER A 132 -12.21 10.96 0.14
CA SER A 132 -10.84 10.53 -0.20
C SER A 132 -10.10 11.55 -1.08
N PHE A 133 -10.79 12.54 -1.66
CA PHE A 133 -10.25 13.51 -2.60
C PHE A 133 -9.58 12.88 -3.83
N ALA A 134 -10.03 11.68 -4.21
CA ALA A 134 -9.41 10.93 -5.29
C ALA A 134 -9.75 11.52 -6.67
N GLU A 135 -10.96 12.05 -6.85
CA GLU A 135 -11.39 12.76 -8.05
C GLU A 135 -10.52 13.98 -8.30
N GLU A 136 -10.39 14.85 -7.31
CA GLU A 136 -9.63 16.11 -7.40
C GLU A 136 -8.14 15.84 -7.65
N PHE A 137 -7.59 14.78 -7.01
CA PHE A 137 -6.21 14.39 -7.21
C PHE A 137 -5.97 13.84 -8.62
N GLN A 138 -6.88 12.99 -9.13
CA GLN A 138 -6.77 12.46 -10.48
C GLN A 138 -6.93 13.57 -11.53
N GLU A 139 -7.87 14.48 -11.38
CA GLU A 139 -8.06 15.63 -12.28
C GLU A 139 -6.82 16.53 -12.30
N TRP A 140 -6.24 16.81 -11.11
CA TRP A 140 -4.99 17.57 -11.01
C TRP A 140 -3.84 16.89 -11.74
N MET A 141 -3.66 15.58 -11.55
CA MET A 141 -2.63 14.79 -12.24
C MET A 141 -2.83 14.82 -13.75
N HIS A 142 -4.05 14.56 -14.23
CA HIS A 142 -4.37 14.54 -15.65
C HIS A 142 -4.15 15.90 -16.32
N THR A 143 -4.49 16.99 -15.63
CA THR A 143 -4.26 18.36 -16.12
C THR A 143 -2.76 18.67 -16.16
N THR A 144 -2.02 18.32 -15.11
CA THR A 144 -0.58 18.62 -15.00
C THR A 144 0.25 17.88 -16.05
N PHE A 145 -0.09 16.63 -16.31
CA PHE A 145 0.66 15.78 -17.26
C PHE A 145 0.00 15.66 -18.64
N ASN A 146 -1.03 16.46 -18.91
CA ASN A 146 -1.78 16.47 -20.17
C ASN A 146 -2.34 15.10 -20.55
N PHE A 147 -2.81 14.33 -19.57
CA PHE A 147 -3.58 13.11 -19.81
C PHE A 147 -5.02 13.45 -20.18
N GLY A 148 -5.73 12.56 -20.85
CA GLY A 148 -7.11 12.78 -21.21
C GLY A 148 -8.03 12.95 -19.99
N LYS A 149 -9.15 13.67 -20.15
CA LYS A 149 -10.14 13.83 -19.08
C LYS A 149 -10.78 12.50 -18.71
N VAL A 150 -10.95 12.27 -17.42
CA VAL A 150 -11.68 11.14 -16.84
C VAL A 150 -13.13 11.56 -16.59
N TYR A 151 -14.06 10.72 -17.03
CA TYR A 151 -15.49 10.96 -16.88
C TYR A 151 -16.07 9.87 -15.98
N GLY A 152 -17.10 10.24 -15.20
CA GLY A 152 -17.87 9.25 -14.43
C GLY A 152 -17.65 9.27 -12.93
N TRP A 153 -16.77 10.12 -12.40
CA TRP A 153 -16.61 10.32 -10.96
C TRP A 153 -17.90 10.70 -10.23
N LYS A 154 -18.85 11.36 -10.89
CA LYS A 154 -20.18 11.62 -10.33
C LYS A 154 -20.92 10.36 -9.87
N ASN A 155 -20.54 9.20 -10.40
CA ASN A 155 -21.09 7.88 -10.06
C ASN A 155 -20.18 7.11 -9.09
N GLN A 156 -19.25 7.77 -8.39
CA GLN A 156 -18.34 7.11 -7.47
C GLN A 156 -19.06 6.53 -6.26
N MET A 157 -18.38 5.63 -5.56
CA MET A 157 -18.81 5.11 -4.27
C MET A 157 -19.14 6.25 -3.32
N GLN A 158 -20.25 6.13 -2.56
CA GLN A 158 -20.59 7.06 -1.51
C GLN A 158 -19.60 6.95 -0.34
N ASN A 159 -19.53 8.03 0.45
CA ASN A 159 -18.65 8.09 1.60
C ASN A 159 -18.92 6.94 2.58
N ALA A 160 -17.85 6.21 2.90
CA ALA A 160 -17.83 5.22 3.95
C ALA A 160 -16.63 5.46 4.87
N PHE A 161 -16.88 5.46 6.18
CA PHE A 161 -15.82 5.60 7.16
C PHE A 161 -15.02 4.30 7.25
N VAL A 162 -13.70 4.43 7.31
CA VAL A 162 -12.77 3.29 7.40
C VAL A 162 -12.23 3.19 8.82
N ILE A 163 -12.46 2.04 9.44
CA ILE A 163 -11.72 1.53 10.60
C ILE A 163 -11.25 0.15 10.19
N GLN A 164 -9.94 -0.06 10.18
CA GLN A 164 -9.35 -1.27 9.65
C GLN A 164 -8.20 -1.75 10.53
N TYR A 165 -8.12 -3.04 10.74
CA TYR A 165 -7.00 -3.74 11.36
C TYR A 165 -6.42 -4.75 10.39
N ASN A 166 -5.11 -4.71 10.18
CA ASN A 166 -4.42 -5.69 9.37
C ASN A 166 -3.28 -6.32 10.18
N THR A 167 -3.05 -7.60 9.97
CA THR A 167 -1.91 -8.29 10.56
C THR A 167 -1.23 -9.18 9.54
N THR A 168 0.09 -9.18 9.53
CA THR A 168 0.92 -9.98 8.63
C THR A 168 1.96 -10.75 9.43
N LEU A 169 2.07 -12.04 9.16
CA LEU A 169 3.04 -12.94 9.72
C LEU A 169 3.97 -13.43 8.61
N VAL A 170 5.27 -13.38 8.85
CA VAL A 170 6.28 -13.90 7.93
C VAL A 170 7.21 -14.82 8.70
N LYS A 171 7.26 -16.07 8.27
CA LYS A 171 8.05 -17.13 8.94
C LYS A 171 9.04 -17.74 7.96
N PRO A 172 10.32 -17.94 8.32
CA PRO A 172 11.27 -18.62 7.47
C PRO A 172 10.80 -20.05 7.21
N PHE A 173 10.80 -20.47 5.94
CA PHE A 173 10.46 -21.82 5.52
C PHE A 173 11.71 -22.58 5.10
N LEU A 174 12.55 -21.96 4.28
CA LEU A 174 13.85 -22.51 3.86
C LEU A 174 14.87 -21.38 3.79
N ARG A 175 16.01 -21.59 4.43
CA ARG A 175 17.16 -20.72 4.32
C ARG A 175 18.41 -21.55 4.14
N SER A 176 19.17 -21.27 3.10
CA SER A 176 20.45 -21.91 2.89
C SER A 176 21.48 -21.33 3.86
N SER A 177 21.93 -22.11 4.83
CA SER A 177 23.00 -21.71 5.75
C SER A 177 24.38 -21.60 5.07
N LYS A 178 24.55 -22.16 3.88
CA LYS A 178 25.82 -22.18 3.14
C LYS A 178 25.89 -21.15 2.00
N ASN A 179 24.77 -20.75 1.46
CA ASN A 179 24.69 -19.85 0.30
C ASN A 179 23.62 -18.79 0.55
N GLU A 180 23.98 -17.72 1.24
CA GLU A 180 23.11 -16.58 1.53
C GLU A 180 22.72 -15.79 0.25
N LYS A 181 22.45 -16.53 -0.82
CA LYS A 181 22.03 -16.03 -2.13
C LYS A 181 20.52 -15.99 -2.30
N TYR A 182 19.80 -16.82 -1.58
CA TYR A 182 18.35 -16.84 -1.60
C TYR A 182 17.79 -17.25 -0.24
N ASP A 183 16.57 -16.83 0.02
CA ASP A 183 15.77 -17.27 1.15
C ASP A 183 14.29 -17.37 0.77
N PHE A 184 13.56 -18.15 1.56
CA PHE A 184 12.18 -18.47 1.30
C PHE A 184 11.36 -18.43 2.60
N TYR A 185 10.28 -17.65 2.59
CA TYR A 185 9.41 -17.44 3.74
C TYR A 185 7.98 -17.80 3.41
N TRP A 186 7.28 -18.30 4.38
CA TRP A 186 5.83 -18.32 4.39
C TRP A 186 5.31 -16.95 4.85
N LYS A 187 4.37 -16.37 4.10
CA LYS A 187 3.73 -15.10 4.43
C LYS A 187 2.22 -15.28 4.47
N SER A 188 1.58 -14.86 5.56
CA SER A 188 0.12 -14.84 5.69
C SER A 188 -0.33 -13.52 6.29
N SER A 189 -1.52 -13.05 5.89
CA SER A 189 -2.12 -11.85 6.44
C SER A 189 -3.63 -11.96 6.57
N ILE A 190 -4.16 -11.18 7.49
CA ILE A 190 -5.60 -11.00 7.70
C ILE A 190 -5.87 -9.51 7.65
N GLU A 191 -6.91 -9.13 6.95
CA GLU A 191 -7.49 -7.80 6.91
C GLU A 191 -8.90 -7.88 7.49
N ALA A 192 -9.21 -7.04 8.48
CA ALA A 192 -10.50 -7.03 9.15
C ALA A 192 -10.93 -5.59 9.46
N GLY A 193 -12.11 -5.19 8.97
CA GLY A 193 -12.61 -3.84 9.19
C GLY A 193 -13.78 -3.46 8.28
N THR A 194 -13.96 -2.17 8.13
CA THR A 194 -15.07 -1.60 7.37
C THR A 194 -14.75 -1.35 5.89
N ALA A 195 -13.46 -1.43 5.49
CA ALA A 195 -13.03 -1.29 4.11
C ALA A 195 -12.79 -2.65 3.43
N PHE A 196 -12.01 -3.52 4.08
CA PHE A 196 -11.62 -4.81 3.53
C PHE A 196 -11.72 -5.90 4.59
N ASN A 197 -12.24 -7.08 4.19
CA ASN A 197 -12.13 -8.28 5.00
C ASN A 197 -11.56 -9.38 4.12
N SER A 198 -10.37 -9.88 4.46
CA SER A 198 -9.68 -10.88 3.66
C SER A 198 -8.70 -11.71 4.46
N ILE A 199 -8.38 -12.88 3.92
CA ILE A 199 -7.29 -13.74 4.38
C ILE A 199 -6.38 -13.98 3.18
N ASN A 200 -5.07 -13.77 3.39
CA ASN A 200 -4.06 -13.98 2.36
C ASN A 200 -3.04 -15.00 2.85
N SER A 201 -2.58 -15.87 1.97
CA SER A 201 -1.50 -16.80 2.28
C SER A 201 -0.66 -17.08 1.03
N GLY A 202 0.64 -17.09 1.19
CA GLY A 202 1.56 -17.27 0.09
C GLY A 202 3.00 -17.35 0.55
N PHE A 203 3.92 -17.06 -0.36
CA PHE A 203 5.35 -17.20 -0.12
C PHE A 203 6.08 -15.91 -0.50
N LEU A 204 7.21 -15.68 0.13
CA LEU A 204 8.18 -14.68 -0.25
C LEU A 204 9.50 -15.38 -0.55
N LEU A 205 9.92 -15.34 -1.81
CA LEU A 205 11.25 -15.72 -2.27
C LEU A 205 12.07 -14.44 -2.50
N ARG A 206 13.31 -14.40 -1.99
CA ARG A 206 14.25 -13.36 -2.34
C ARG A 206 15.52 -13.99 -2.90
N VAL A 207 16.07 -13.39 -3.96
CA VAL A 207 17.28 -13.89 -4.65
C VAL A 207 18.26 -12.73 -4.79
N SER A 208 19.42 -12.84 -4.18
CA SER A 208 20.46 -11.83 -4.23
C SER A 208 21.05 -11.70 -5.64
N LEU A 209 21.14 -10.46 -6.10
CA LEU A 209 21.88 -10.10 -7.32
C LEU A 209 23.32 -9.70 -6.99
N LYS A 210 23.52 -9.10 -5.82
CA LYS A 210 24.85 -8.70 -5.34
C LYS A 210 24.87 -8.73 -3.81
N ASN A 211 26.00 -9.14 -3.23
CA ASN A 211 26.19 -9.34 -1.80
C ASN A 211 25.39 -10.55 -1.26
N LYS A 212 25.44 -10.75 0.04
CA LYS A 212 24.66 -11.75 0.74
C LYS A 212 23.29 -11.18 1.08
N ILE A 213 22.25 -11.99 0.99
CA ILE A 213 20.93 -11.60 1.45
C ILE A 213 20.87 -11.63 2.98
N GLN A 214 20.36 -10.59 3.58
CA GLN A 214 20.25 -10.48 5.03
C GLN A 214 18.95 -11.15 5.52
N ASN A 215 18.94 -11.60 6.77
CA ASN A 215 17.71 -11.99 7.46
C ASN A 215 16.67 -10.87 7.40
N LEU A 216 15.38 -11.17 7.45
CA LEU A 216 14.35 -10.13 7.41
C LEU A 216 14.47 -9.12 8.58
N ASN A 217 14.98 -9.53 9.72
CA ASN A 217 15.24 -8.65 10.86
C ASN A 217 16.40 -7.65 10.61
N GLU A 218 17.21 -7.87 9.59
CA GLU A 218 18.32 -7.03 9.14
C GLU A 218 18.14 -6.52 7.70
N SER A 219 17.19 -7.04 6.94
CA SER A 219 16.85 -6.62 5.59
C SER A 219 15.85 -5.47 5.61
N ASN A 220 15.98 -4.54 4.67
CA ASN A 220 15.01 -3.47 4.48
C ASN A 220 13.82 -3.85 3.59
N PHE A 221 13.56 -5.15 3.37
CA PHE A 221 12.28 -5.61 2.82
C PHE A 221 11.10 -5.12 3.70
N PHE A 222 11.26 -5.19 5.02
CA PHE A 222 10.56 -4.38 6.01
C PHE A 222 11.54 -3.35 6.60
N PRO A 223 11.08 -2.20 7.11
CA PRO A 223 11.98 -1.14 7.59
C PRO A 223 12.79 -1.58 8.83
N SER A 224 13.92 -2.22 8.60
CA SER A 224 14.74 -2.81 9.68
C SER A 224 15.78 -1.86 10.28
N PHE A 225 16.16 -0.79 9.58
CA PHE A 225 17.24 0.15 9.99
C PHE A 225 18.59 -0.54 10.23
N SER A 226 18.93 -1.53 9.43
CA SER A 226 20.19 -2.27 9.58
C SER A 226 21.39 -1.53 8.99
N GLY A 227 21.18 -0.58 8.08
CA GLY A 227 22.23 0.11 7.31
C GLY A 227 23.00 -0.81 6.35
N LYS A 228 22.55 -2.05 6.15
CA LYS A 228 23.22 -3.04 5.30
C LYS A 228 22.89 -2.78 3.82
N LYS A 229 23.88 -3.08 2.97
CA LYS A 229 23.75 -2.93 1.51
C LYS A 229 23.19 -4.23 0.94
N GLU A 230 22.06 -4.15 0.26
CA GLU A 230 21.41 -5.28 -0.38
C GLU A 230 20.98 -4.92 -1.82
N PHE A 231 21.05 -5.90 -2.71
CA PHE A 231 20.54 -5.81 -4.05
C PHE A 231 19.98 -7.17 -4.45
N TYR A 232 18.64 -7.29 -4.50
CA TYR A 232 17.99 -8.57 -4.71
C TYR A 232 16.68 -8.44 -5.50
N LEU A 233 16.31 -9.54 -6.15
CA LEU A 233 14.96 -9.75 -6.66
C LEU A 233 14.08 -10.37 -5.56
N PHE A 234 12.80 -10.03 -5.57
CA PHE A 234 11.81 -10.69 -4.74
C PHE A 234 10.61 -11.15 -5.57
N PHE A 235 9.98 -12.23 -5.11
CA PHE A 235 8.78 -12.81 -5.71
C PHE A 235 7.85 -13.27 -4.59
N ASN A 236 6.63 -12.71 -4.57
CA ASN A 236 5.64 -12.99 -3.54
C ASN A 236 4.27 -13.30 -4.18
N PRO A 237 4.04 -14.55 -4.60
CA PRO A 237 2.72 -15.03 -4.98
C PRO A 237 1.88 -15.34 -3.74
N GLU A 238 0.58 -15.03 -3.78
CA GLU A 238 -0.35 -15.34 -2.70
C GLU A 238 -1.75 -15.63 -3.22
N VAL A 239 -2.49 -16.47 -2.51
CA VAL A 239 -3.92 -16.65 -2.66
C VAL A 239 -4.61 -15.73 -1.66
N ASN A 240 -5.56 -14.96 -2.15
CA ASN A 240 -6.41 -14.07 -1.37
C ASN A 240 -7.82 -14.63 -1.34
N LEU A 241 -8.37 -14.81 -0.14
CA LEU A 241 -9.79 -15.04 0.08
C LEU A 241 -10.41 -13.71 0.53
N GLN A 242 -11.07 -13.03 -0.40
CA GLN A 242 -11.76 -11.76 -0.14
C GLN A 242 -13.19 -12.03 0.32
N ILE A 243 -13.55 -11.49 1.47
CA ILE A 243 -14.88 -11.62 2.06
C ILE A 243 -15.69 -10.35 1.80
N TYR A 244 -15.04 -9.19 1.86
CA TYR A 244 -15.68 -7.90 1.65
C TYR A 244 -14.67 -6.86 1.11
N ASP A 245 -15.17 -5.97 0.23
CA ASP A 245 -14.41 -4.89 -0.39
C ASP A 245 -15.31 -3.67 -0.60
N ALA A 246 -15.14 -2.64 0.23
CA ALA A 246 -15.96 -1.43 0.19
C ALA A 246 -15.80 -0.64 -1.12
N THR A 247 -14.68 -0.78 -1.82
CA THR A 247 -14.44 -0.09 -3.11
C THR A 247 -15.22 -0.73 -4.28
N ILE A 248 -15.83 -1.90 -4.05
CA ILE A 248 -16.64 -2.63 -5.04
C ILE A 248 -18.09 -2.77 -4.57
N GLN A 249 -18.30 -3.07 -3.28
CA GLN A 249 -19.61 -3.41 -2.72
C GLN A 249 -20.28 -2.21 -2.01
N GLY A 250 -19.57 -1.09 -1.85
CA GLY A 250 -20.03 0.07 -1.08
C GLY A 250 -19.89 -0.12 0.42
N SER A 251 -20.48 0.77 1.21
CA SER A 251 -20.45 0.70 2.67
C SER A 251 -21.26 -0.49 3.19
N MET A 252 -20.75 -1.20 4.20
CA MET A 252 -21.52 -2.24 4.90
C MET A 252 -22.68 -1.68 5.74
N PHE A 253 -22.69 -0.35 6.00
CA PHE A 253 -23.71 0.33 6.80
C PHE A 253 -24.71 1.14 5.98
N SER A 254 -24.48 1.31 4.67
CA SER A 254 -25.33 2.11 3.79
C SER A 254 -25.36 1.54 2.37
N LYS A 255 -26.54 1.55 1.75
CA LYS A 255 -26.73 1.08 0.37
C LYS A 255 -26.89 2.23 -0.65
N ASN A 256 -26.36 3.40 -0.36
CA ASN A 256 -26.60 4.62 -1.14
C ASN A 256 -25.63 4.80 -2.33
N SER A 257 -24.67 3.89 -2.53
CA SER A 257 -23.76 3.98 -3.66
C SER A 257 -24.48 3.75 -4.99
N PRO A 258 -24.26 4.61 -6.01
CA PRO A 258 -25.00 4.54 -7.26
C PRO A 258 -24.69 3.27 -8.08
N LEU A 259 -23.51 2.70 -7.88
CA LEU A 259 -23.06 1.47 -8.53
C LEU A 259 -22.32 0.58 -7.55
N THR A 260 -22.70 -0.68 -7.47
CA THR A 260 -22.01 -1.72 -6.69
C THR A 260 -22.00 -3.03 -7.45
N TYR A 261 -21.01 -3.85 -7.18
CA TYR A 261 -20.89 -5.20 -7.76
C TYR A 261 -20.63 -6.25 -6.68
N GLY A 262 -20.89 -7.51 -7.03
CA GLY A 262 -20.37 -8.63 -6.27
C GLY A 262 -18.86 -8.76 -6.47
N ILE A 263 -18.20 -9.36 -5.51
CA ILE A 263 -16.75 -9.67 -5.58
C ILE A 263 -16.54 -11.10 -6.04
N ILE A 264 -15.35 -11.37 -6.60
CA ILE A 264 -14.82 -12.73 -6.76
C ILE A 264 -14.04 -13.05 -5.49
N PRO A 265 -14.49 -14.06 -4.70
CA PRO A 265 -13.90 -14.30 -3.38
C PRO A 265 -12.47 -14.83 -3.43
N VAL A 266 -12.17 -15.75 -4.34
CA VAL A 266 -10.84 -16.36 -4.44
C VAL A 266 -10.07 -15.68 -5.56
N ARG A 267 -8.93 -15.07 -5.19
CA ARG A 267 -8.09 -14.31 -6.09
C ARG A 267 -6.65 -14.79 -5.98
N PHE A 268 -5.93 -14.76 -7.09
CA PHE A 268 -4.48 -14.88 -7.09
C PHE A 268 -3.87 -13.48 -7.15
N ARG A 269 -2.91 -13.21 -6.28
CA ARG A 269 -2.11 -11.98 -6.26
C ARG A 269 -0.64 -12.32 -6.38
N MET A 270 0.10 -11.49 -7.07
CA MET A 270 1.54 -11.62 -7.21
C MET A 270 2.19 -10.25 -7.07
N ASN A 271 3.24 -10.18 -6.27
CA ASN A 271 4.13 -9.04 -6.21
C ASN A 271 5.55 -9.52 -6.47
N ALA A 272 6.17 -9.02 -7.52
CA ALA A 272 7.55 -9.32 -7.90
C ALA A 272 8.30 -8.02 -8.14
N GLY A 273 9.60 -8.00 -7.88
CA GLY A 273 10.34 -6.77 -8.10
C GLY A 273 11.79 -6.82 -7.70
N ILE A 274 12.37 -5.65 -7.60
CA ILE A 274 13.77 -5.43 -7.29
C ILE A 274 13.89 -4.48 -6.11
N ASN A 275 14.81 -4.77 -5.21
CA ASN A 275 15.12 -3.94 -4.07
C ASN A 275 16.60 -3.59 -4.07
N TYR A 276 16.91 -2.31 -3.87
CA TYR A 276 18.25 -1.79 -3.76
C TYR A 276 18.38 -0.93 -2.51
N ASP A 277 19.21 -1.40 -1.58
CA ASP A 277 19.53 -0.70 -0.34
C ASP A 277 21.01 -0.32 -0.34
N TYR A 278 21.28 0.94 -0.15
CA TYR A 278 22.64 1.47 -0.03
C TYR A 278 22.72 2.45 1.13
N GLU A 279 23.27 1.98 2.25
CA GLU A 279 23.38 2.77 3.49
C GLU A 279 22.03 3.34 3.95
N SER A 280 21.82 4.63 3.78
CA SER A 280 20.59 5.33 4.16
C SER A 280 19.56 5.39 3.04
N LEU A 281 19.93 5.04 1.80
CA LEU A 281 19.04 5.12 0.64
C LEU A 281 18.40 3.78 0.34
N HIS A 282 17.09 3.78 0.15
CA HIS A 282 16.29 2.59 -0.14
C HIS A 282 15.43 2.84 -1.37
N LEU A 283 15.66 2.01 -2.39
CA LEU A 283 14.91 2.04 -3.66
C LEU A 283 14.24 0.70 -3.87
N LYS A 284 12.97 0.72 -4.25
CA LYS A 284 12.23 -0.50 -4.57
C LYS A 284 11.35 -0.25 -5.79
N TYR A 285 11.39 -1.19 -6.72
CA TYR A 285 10.39 -1.33 -7.78
C TYR A 285 9.61 -2.62 -7.54
N GLY A 286 8.28 -2.55 -7.61
CA GLY A 286 7.37 -3.70 -7.52
C GLY A 286 6.47 -3.76 -8.74
N PHE A 287 6.32 -4.94 -9.33
CA PHE A 287 5.29 -5.30 -10.28
C PHE A 287 4.21 -6.08 -9.54
N HIS A 288 2.97 -5.67 -9.66
CA HIS A 288 1.82 -6.29 -9.03
C HIS A 288 0.85 -6.84 -10.08
N TYR A 289 0.34 -8.01 -9.83
CA TYR A 289 -0.74 -8.62 -10.61
C TYR A 289 -1.82 -9.12 -9.65
N THR A 290 -3.08 -8.92 -10.02
CA THR A 290 -4.26 -9.44 -9.33
C THR A 290 -5.21 -9.99 -10.37
N THR A 291 -5.75 -11.21 -10.15
CA THR A 291 -6.84 -11.75 -10.96
C THR A 291 -8.10 -10.89 -10.77
N ASN A 292 -9.06 -11.07 -11.66
CA ASN A 292 -10.31 -10.31 -11.61
C ASN A 292 -10.92 -10.28 -10.20
N GLU A 293 -11.35 -9.10 -9.78
CA GLU A 293 -11.94 -8.83 -8.46
C GLU A 293 -13.46 -8.70 -8.48
N VAL A 294 -14.01 -8.34 -9.64
CA VAL A 294 -15.42 -7.95 -9.80
C VAL A 294 -16.17 -9.05 -10.51
N SER A 295 -17.25 -9.55 -9.89
CA SER A 295 -18.18 -10.46 -10.54
C SER A 295 -18.81 -9.77 -11.78
N LYS A 296 -19.00 -10.52 -12.86
CA LYS A 296 -19.51 -10.03 -14.15
C LYS A 296 -18.53 -9.16 -14.98
N SER A 297 -17.33 -8.89 -14.52
CA SER A 297 -16.30 -8.30 -15.38
C SER A 297 -15.70 -9.37 -16.31
N THR A 298 -15.46 -8.99 -17.57
CA THR A 298 -14.81 -9.85 -18.56
C THR A 298 -13.28 -9.81 -18.50
N ALA A 299 -12.73 -8.93 -17.66
CA ALA A 299 -11.28 -8.83 -17.49
C ALA A 299 -10.74 -10.05 -16.73
N THR A 300 -9.62 -10.60 -17.18
CA THR A 300 -8.94 -11.71 -16.50
C THR A 300 -8.18 -11.28 -15.25
N GLY A 301 -7.79 -10.01 -15.20
CA GLY A 301 -7.04 -9.40 -14.11
C GLY A 301 -6.46 -8.05 -14.53
N TYR A 302 -5.67 -7.48 -13.65
CA TYR A 302 -4.97 -6.22 -13.89
C TYR A 302 -3.60 -6.23 -13.21
N TYR A 303 -2.76 -5.29 -13.60
CA TYR A 303 -1.43 -5.13 -13.04
C TYR A 303 -1.07 -3.65 -12.93
N TYR A 304 -0.16 -3.34 -12.03
CA TYR A 304 0.40 -2.01 -11.82
C TYR A 304 1.83 -2.12 -11.31
N GLY A 305 2.57 -1.02 -11.41
CA GLY A 305 3.91 -0.90 -10.86
C GLY A 305 3.93 0.01 -9.64
N THR A 306 4.85 -0.26 -8.72
CA THR A 306 5.16 0.57 -7.56
C THR A 306 6.60 1.04 -7.63
N LEU A 307 6.83 2.34 -7.49
CA LEU A 307 8.14 2.93 -7.24
C LEU A 307 8.18 3.45 -5.81
N SER A 308 9.16 3.02 -5.02
CA SER A 308 9.32 3.48 -3.65
C SER A 308 10.74 4.01 -3.43
N LEU A 309 10.82 5.16 -2.79
CA LEU A 309 12.04 5.82 -2.37
C LEU A 309 11.95 6.11 -0.88
N ALA A 310 12.97 5.73 -0.12
CA ALA A 310 13.06 6.11 1.28
C ALA A 310 14.50 6.44 1.69
N TYR A 311 14.62 7.26 2.74
CA TYR A 311 15.90 7.69 3.28
C TYR A 311 15.90 7.63 4.81
N ASP A 312 17.00 7.10 5.37
CA ASP A 312 17.23 7.03 6.82
C ASP A 312 18.00 8.28 7.29
N PHE A 313 17.34 9.08 8.10
CA PHE A 313 17.94 10.25 8.77
C PHE A 313 18.47 9.82 10.14
N LYS A 314 19.68 10.28 10.45
CA LYS A 314 20.38 10.04 11.73
C LYS A 314 20.24 11.21 12.68
#